data_f55081f0b051a974b2714b6f1f5994db
#
_entry.id   f55081f0b051a974b2714b6f1f5994db
#
_cell.length_a   1.000
_cell.length_b   1.000
_cell.length_c   1.000
_cell.angle_alpha   90.00
_cell.angle_beta   90.00
_cell.angle_gamma   90.00
#
_symmetry.space_group_name_H-M   'P 1'
#
loop_
_entity.id
_entity.type
_entity.pdbx_description
1 polymer ?
#
loop_
_entity_poly.entity_id
_entity_poly.type
_entity_poly.pdbx_seq_one_letter_code
_entity_poly.pdbx_strand_id
1 'polypeptide(L)'
;MTNTLNKTIYLKASKADVWAFLTDPEKLAMWFHKPKVTLAQGDTYAMYGTTSGDKLMWGDVVTANPHDYLEYTFTIAPMGDATSSVKWTLEDVAGGTRLSLVHEGLPASEEAFGLTLALDKGWEGHFADLRKSLHTD
;
A
#
# COMPACT_ATOMS: atom_id res chain seq x y z
N MET A 1 18.69 6.12 -11.66
CA MET A 1 17.50 5.67 -12.41
C MET A 1 16.60 4.81 -11.53
N THR A 2 15.31 5.03 -11.61
CA THR A 2 14.34 4.30 -10.78
C THR A 2 13.16 3.80 -11.62
N ASN A 3 12.47 2.79 -11.11
CA ASN A 3 11.23 2.28 -11.70
C ASN A 3 10.03 2.78 -10.92
N THR A 4 8.91 2.93 -11.61
CA THR A 4 7.64 3.35 -11.03
C THR A 4 6.54 2.37 -11.42
N LEU A 5 5.77 1.92 -10.43
CA LEU A 5 4.59 1.08 -10.67
C LEU A 5 3.35 1.95 -10.52
N ASN A 6 2.44 1.86 -11.47
CA ASN A 6 1.16 2.59 -11.46
C ASN A 6 0.02 1.58 -11.53
N LYS A 7 -0.88 1.61 -10.57
CA LYS A 7 -2.01 0.71 -10.51
C LYS A 7 -3.27 1.52 -10.18
N THR A 8 -4.40 1.10 -10.74
CA THR A 8 -5.69 1.71 -10.43
C THR A 8 -6.72 0.61 -10.25
N ILE A 9 -7.55 0.76 -9.23
CA ILE A 9 -8.62 -0.20 -8.95
C ILE A 9 -9.89 0.56 -8.62
N TYR A 10 -11.03 0.03 -9.06
CA TYR A 10 -12.34 0.58 -8.76
C TYR A 10 -13.01 -0.27 -7.68
N LEU A 11 -13.51 0.38 -6.63
CA LEU A 11 -14.06 -0.29 -5.46
C LEU A 11 -15.49 0.19 -5.21
N LYS A 12 -16.39 -0.75 -4.97
CA LYS A 12 -17.78 -0.45 -4.61
C LYS A 12 -17.84 -0.17 -3.11
N ALA A 13 -17.30 0.97 -2.72
CA ALA A 13 -17.19 1.38 -1.32
C ALA A 13 -16.96 2.90 -1.27
N SER A 14 -17.31 3.51 -0.14
CA SER A 14 -17.07 4.94 0.07
C SER A 14 -15.58 5.22 0.27
N LYS A 15 -15.17 6.47 0.07
CA LYS A 15 -13.79 6.89 0.35
C LYS A 15 -13.44 6.64 1.82
N ALA A 16 -14.39 6.84 2.73
CA ALA A 16 -14.16 6.60 4.16
C ALA A 16 -13.85 5.13 4.43
N ASP A 17 -14.59 4.21 3.81
CA ASP A 17 -14.36 2.78 3.97
C ASP A 17 -13.02 2.36 3.36
N VAL A 18 -12.70 2.87 2.17
CA VAL A 18 -11.42 2.59 1.52
C VAL A 18 -10.27 3.12 2.37
N TRP A 19 -10.41 4.32 2.91
CA TRP A 19 -9.41 4.92 3.79
C TRP A 19 -9.12 4.04 5.01
N ALA A 20 -10.17 3.51 5.63
CA ALA A 20 -10.02 2.61 6.76
C ALA A 20 -9.18 1.38 6.39
N PHE A 21 -9.39 0.82 5.20
CA PHE A 21 -8.62 -0.33 4.73
C PHE A 21 -7.17 0.01 4.40
N LEU A 22 -6.84 1.29 4.22
CA LEU A 22 -5.45 1.73 3.98
C LEU A 22 -4.70 2.10 5.26
N THR A 23 -5.38 2.34 6.36
CA THR A 23 -4.75 2.91 7.56
C THR A 23 -4.99 2.14 8.85
N ASP A 24 -6.12 1.45 8.98
CA ASP A 24 -6.49 0.74 10.21
C ASP A 24 -5.82 -0.64 10.26
N PRO A 25 -5.12 -0.99 11.36
CA PRO A 25 -4.42 -2.27 11.47
C PRO A 25 -5.28 -3.50 11.19
N GLU A 26 -6.49 -3.54 11.74
CA GLU A 26 -7.37 -4.69 11.56
C GLU A 26 -7.83 -4.83 10.10
N LYS A 27 -8.08 -3.69 9.43
CA LYS A 27 -8.48 -3.69 8.02
C LYS A 27 -7.31 -4.04 7.11
N LEU A 28 -6.12 -3.47 7.38
CA LEU A 28 -4.92 -3.80 6.62
C LEU A 28 -4.57 -5.28 6.72
N ALA A 29 -4.80 -5.89 7.87
CA ALA A 29 -4.55 -7.32 8.06
C ALA A 29 -5.41 -8.20 7.16
N MET A 30 -6.52 -7.70 6.64
CA MET A 30 -7.42 -8.47 5.79
C MET A 30 -6.92 -8.63 4.36
N TRP A 31 -6.10 -7.70 3.89
CA TRP A 31 -5.67 -7.72 2.48
C TRP A 31 -4.18 -7.46 2.27
N PHE A 32 -3.49 -7.00 3.28
CA PHE A 32 -2.09 -6.59 3.16
C PHE A 32 -1.27 -7.12 4.34
N HIS A 33 -0.58 -6.22 5.05
CA HIS A 33 0.19 -6.54 6.24
C HIS A 33 -0.30 -5.70 7.41
N LYS A 34 -0.03 -6.12 8.64
CA LYS A 34 -0.59 -5.48 9.82
C LYS A 34 0.41 -4.59 10.54
N PRO A 35 0.16 -3.27 10.63
CA PRO A 35 0.92 -2.40 11.52
C PRO A 35 0.41 -2.56 12.95
N LYS A 36 1.16 -2.05 13.92
CA LYS A 36 0.76 -2.12 15.32
C LYS A 36 -0.26 -1.06 15.70
N VAL A 37 -0.20 0.09 15.01
CA VAL A 37 -1.09 1.22 15.25
C VAL A 37 -1.58 1.77 13.91
N THR A 38 -2.66 2.56 13.96
CA THR A 38 -3.19 3.24 12.78
C THR A 38 -2.10 4.13 12.16
N LEU A 39 -2.00 4.13 10.84
CA LEU A 39 -1.03 4.97 10.14
C LEU A 39 -1.43 6.44 10.30
N ALA A 40 -0.49 7.26 10.76
CA ALA A 40 -0.72 8.67 11.01
C ALA A 40 0.43 9.51 10.48
N GLN A 41 0.11 10.69 9.95
CA GLN A 41 1.10 11.59 9.39
C GLN A 41 2.20 11.93 10.39
N GLY A 42 3.44 11.83 9.95
CA GLY A 42 4.60 12.15 10.77
C GLY A 42 5.13 11.00 11.61
N ASP A 43 4.41 9.88 11.66
CA ASP A 43 4.84 8.71 12.42
C ASP A 43 5.67 7.75 11.58
N THR A 44 6.58 7.04 12.23
CA THR A 44 7.20 5.87 11.61
C THR A 44 6.22 4.71 11.67
N TYR A 45 6.37 3.74 10.78
CA TYR A 45 5.55 2.54 10.81
C TYR A 45 6.37 1.30 10.49
N ALA A 46 5.86 0.16 10.91
CA ALA A 46 6.34 -1.15 10.47
C ALA A 46 5.13 -2.05 10.33
N MET A 47 5.12 -2.88 9.29
CA MET A 47 4.04 -3.82 9.06
C MET A 47 4.53 -5.25 9.18
N TYR A 48 3.73 -6.09 9.78
CA TYR A 48 4.07 -7.46 10.12
C TYR A 48 3.19 -8.45 9.38
N GLY A 49 3.76 -9.61 9.07
CA GLY A 49 3.00 -10.69 8.45
C GLY A 49 1.89 -11.17 9.37
N THR A 50 0.69 -11.38 8.82
CA THR A 50 -0.48 -11.79 9.60
C THR A 50 -0.39 -13.25 10.06
N THR A 51 0.45 -14.06 9.42
CA THR A 51 0.66 -15.47 9.78
C THR A 51 1.96 -15.66 10.54
N SER A 52 3.06 -15.11 10.02
CA SER A 52 4.40 -15.31 10.60
C SER A 52 4.72 -14.36 11.75
N GLY A 53 4.14 -13.16 11.76
CA GLY A 53 4.50 -12.11 12.71
C GLY A 53 5.81 -11.42 12.38
N ASP A 54 6.46 -11.77 11.27
CA ASP A 54 7.72 -11.17 10.87
C ASP A 54 7.53 -9.74 10.37
N LYS A 55 8.51 -8.88 10.62
CA LYS A 55 8.51 -7.52 10.08
C LYS A 55 8.79 -7.58 8.59
N LEU A 56 7.81 -7.21 7.78
CA LEU A 56 7.88 -7.34 6.32
C LEU A 56 8.21 -6.03 5.62
N MET A 57 7.74 -4.90 6.14
CA MET A 57 8.02 -3.60 5.54
C MET A 57 8.00 -2.51 6.60
N TRP A 58 8.66 -1.39 6.31
CA TRP A 58 8.78 -0.28 7.25
C TRP A 58 9.05 1.02 6.52
N GLY A 59 8.86 2.14 7.23
CA GLY A 59 9.11 3.46 6.69
C GLY A 59 8.49 4.56 7.54
N ASP A 60 8.21 5.68 6.88
CA ASP A 60 7.64 6.87 7.51
C ASP A 60 6.36 7.28 6.78
N VAL A 61 5.33 7.66 7.53
CA VAL A 61 4.12 8.22 6.94
C VAL A 61 4.37 9.71 6.69
N VAL A 62 4.51 10.08 5.42
CA VAL A 62 4.85 11.44 5.01
C VAL A 62 3.63 12.34 5.04
N THR A 63 2.51 11.87 4.47
CA THR A 63 1.27 12.64 4.37
C THR A 63 0.08 11.71 4.60
N ALA A 64 -0.84 12.13 5.44
CA ALA A 64 -2.11 11.41 5.62
C ALA A 64 -3.23 12.45 5.64
N ASN A 65 -3.88 12.59 4.49
CA ASN A 65 -5.00 13.51 4.29
C ASN A 65 -6.28 12.68 4.24
N PRO A 66 -6.99 12.53 5.36
CA PRO A 66 -8.08 11.55 5.46
C PRO A 66 -9.05 11.61 4.29
N HIS A 67 -9.29 10.43 3.75
CA HIS A 67 -10.20 10.11 2.67
C HIS A 67 -9.73 10.55 1.28
N ASP A 68 -8.60 11.28 1.16
CA ASP A 68 -8.14 11.76 -0.14
C ASP A 68 -6.77 11.25 -0.57
N TYR A 69 -5.79 11.28 0.33
CA TYR A 69 -4.41 11.01 -0.06
C TYR A 69 -3.58 10.45 1.09
N LEU A 70 -2.79 9.41 0.80
CA LEU A 70 -1.86 8.80 1.76
C LEU A 70 -0.53 8.56 1.07
N GLU A 71 0.54 9.04 1.69
CA GLU A 71 1.89 8.82 1.19
C GLU A 71 2.80 8.33 2.30
N TYR A 72 3.55 7.26 2.04
CA TYR A 72 4.55 6.77 2.98
C TYR A 72 5.76 6.23 2.23
N THR A 73 6.91 6.22 2.90
CA THR A 73 8.09 5.57 2.36
C THR A 73 7.95 4.06 2.55
N PHE A 74 8.66 3.30 1.73
CA PHE A 74 8.48 1.85 1.67
C PHE A 74 9.84 1.18 1.53
N THR A 75 10.18 0.33 2.48
CA THR A 75 11.38 -0.50 2.43
C THR A 75 11.02 -1.92 2.83
N ILE A 76 11.57 -2.89 2.11
CA ILE A 76 11.50 -4.30 2.44
C ILE A 76 12.92 -4.86 2.42
N ALA A 77 13.15 -6.01 3.07
CA ALA A 77 14.49 -6.59 3.21
C ALA A 77 15.27 -6.67 1.90
N PRO A 78 14.68 -7.14 0.77
CA PRO A 78 15.42 -7.22 -0.50
C PRO A 78 15.92 -5.89 -1.04
N MET A 79 15.42 -4.76 -0.54
CA MET A 79 15.84 -3.42 -1.00
C MET A 79 17.10 -2.94 -0.31
N GLY A 80 17.53 -3.61 0.78
CA GLY A 80 18.69 -3.17 1.53
C GLY A 80 18.51 -1.77 2.08
N ASP A 81 19.40 -0.85 1.70
CA ASP A 81 19.33 0.55 2.14
C ASP A 81 18.46 1.43 1.24
N ALA A 82 17.94 0.89 0.17
CA ALA A 82 17.10 1.66 -0.75
C ALA A 82 15.72 1.92 -0.13
N THR A 83 15.19 3.11 -0.39
CA THR A 83 13.86 3.50 0.08
C THR A 83 13.04 3.95 -1.12
N SER A 84 11.80 3.48 -1.20
CA SER A 84 10.86 3.90 -2.24
C SER A 84 9.71 4.68 -1.61
N SER A 85 8.78 5.16 -2.42
CA SER A 85 7.61 5.90 -1.96
C SER A 85 6.34 5.27 -2.50
N VAL A 86 5.33 5.17 -1.66
CA VAL A 86 4.00 4.68 -2.03
C VAL A 86 3.02 5.81 -1.84
N LYS A 87 2.26 6.12 -2.90
CA LYS A 87 1.28 7.21 -2.90
C LYS A 87 -0.08 6.67 -3.30
N TRP A 88 -1.06 6.86 -2.43
CA TRP A 88 -2.44 6.43 -2.63
C TRP A 88 -3.31 7.65 -2.84
N THR A 89 -4.11 7.66 -3.91
CA THR A 89 -5.09 8.73 -4.18
C THR A 89 -6.47 8.12 -4.27
N LEU A 90 -7.42 8.70 -3.54
CA LEU A 90 -8.80 8.25 -3.52
C LEU A 90 -9.68 9.30 -4.18
N GLU A 91 -10.50 8.87 -5.14
CA GLU A 91 -11.39 9.77 -5.87
C GLU A 91 -12.81 9.19 -5.90
N ASP A 92 -13.80 10.03 -5.61
CA ASP A 92 -15.20 9.60 -5.76
C ASP A 92 -15.52 9.41 -7.24
N VAL A 93 -16.17 8.31 -7.54
CA VAL A 93 -16.73 8.05 -8.87
C VAL A 93 -18.17 7.60 -8.69
N ALA A 94 -18.94 7.62 -9.76
CA ALA A 94 -20.34 7.19 -9.68
C ALA A 94 -20.38 5.72 -9.23
N GLY A 95 -20.97 5.49 -8.07
CA GLY A 95 -21.13 4.14 -7.52
C GLY A 95 -20.00 3.63 -6.64
N GLY A 96 -18.93 4.42 -6.42
CA GLY A 96 -17.84 3.94 -5.59
C GLY A 96 -16.64 4.87 -5.52
N THR A 97 -15.47 4.25 -5.41
CA THR A 97 -14.19 4.97 -5.29
C THR A 97 -13.19 4.43 -6.31
N ARG A 98 -12.46 5.33 -6.93
CA ARG A 98 -11.28 4.98 -7.72
C ARG A 98 -10.05 5.17 -6.83
N LEU A 99 -9.32 4.08 -6.62
CA LEU A 99 -8.10 4.08 -5.82
C LEU A 99 -6.91 3.94 -6.74
N SER A 100 -5.99 4.90 -6.69
CA SER A 100 -4.78 4.89 -7.51
C SER A 100 -3.56 4.72 -6.63
N LEU A 101 -2.62 3.89 -7.10
CA LEU A 101 -1.34 3.65 -6.43
C LEU A 101 -0.21 4.07 -7.35
N VAL A 102 0.71 4.86 -6.82
CA VAL A 102 1.99 5.14 -7.46
C VAL A 102 3.08 4.68 -6.50
N HIS A 103 3.85 3.66 -6.90
CA HIS A 103 4.98 3.16 -6.14
C HIS A 103 6.23 3.51 -6.92
N GLU A 104 6.95 4.54 -6.49
CA GLU A 104 8.08 5.10 -7.22
C GLU A 104 9.38 5.03 -6.41
N GLY A 105 10.50 5.28 -7.08
CA GLY A 105 11.81 5.23 -6.43
C GLY A 105 12.35 3.82 -6.27
N LEU A 106 11.82 2.84 -7.01
CA LEU A 106 12.31 1.47 -6.96
C LEU A 106 13.64 1.34 -7.70
N PRO A 107 14.59 0.54 -7.17
CA PRO A 107 15.85 0.30 -7.88
C PRO A 107 15.58 -0.23 -9.30
N ALA A 108 16.29 0.32 -10.29
CA ALA A 108 16.02 0.04 -11.71
C ALA A 108 17.19 -0.63 -12.41
N SER A 109 18.12 -1.24 -11.69
CA SER A 109 19.20 -2.01 -12.30
C SER A 109 18.68 -3.33 -12.85
N GLU A 110 19.45 -3.93 -13.74
CA GLU A 110 19.11 -5.25 -14.26
C GLU A 110 19.02 -6.28 -13.13
N GLU A 111 19.90 -6.17 -12.15
CA GLU A 111 19.89 -7.04 -10.96
C GLU A 111 18.63 -6.87 -10.12
N ALA A 112 18.09 -5.65 -10.08
CA ALA A 112 16.90 -5.34 -9.29
C ALA A 112 15.59 -5.63 -10.02
N PHE A 113 15.63 -6.08 -11.27
CA PHE A 113 14.41 -6.30 -12.04
C PHE A 113 13.51 -7.37 -11.43
N GLY A 114 14.11 -8.39 -10.80
CA GLY A 114 13.34 -9.41 -10.09
C GLY A 114 12.49 -8.84 -8.96
N LEU A 115 13.02 -7.82 -8.27
CA LEU A 115 12.27 -7.12 -7.23
C LEU A 115 11.09 -6.36 -7.83
N THR A 116 11.31 -5.65 -8.94
CA THR A 116 10.24 -4.93 -9.64
C THR A 116 9.13 -5.88 -10.06
N LEU A 117 9.48 -7.04 -10.63
CA LEU A 117 8.51 -8.06 -11.02
C LEU A 117 7.72 -8.57 -9.82
N ALA A 118 8.42 -8.85 -8.72
CA ALA A 118 7.78 -9.36 -7.50
C ALA A 118 6.78 -8.35 -6.94
N LEU A 119 7.14 -7.08 -6.90
CA LEU A 119 6.26 -6.03 -6.40
C LEU A 119 5.07 -5.79 -7.33
N ASP A 120 5.30 -5.81 -8.63
CA ASP A 120 4.23 -5.66 -9.61
C ASP A 120 3.16 -6.75 -9.44
N LYS A 121 3.58 -8.00 -9.34
CA LYS A 121 2.67 -9.12 -9.10
C LYS A 121 2.06 -9.09 -7.71
N GLY A 122 2.86 -8.70 -6.71
CA GLY A 122 2.40 -8.60 -5.33
C GLY A 122 1.27 -7.60 -5.17
N TRP A 123 1.39 -6.42 -5.79
CA TRP A 123 0.33 -5.43 -5.74
C TRP A 123 -0.95 -5.93 -6.40
N GLU A 124 -0.85 -6.65 -7.52
CA GLU A 124 -2.03 -7.23 -8.18
C GLU A 124 -2.76 -8.20 -7.24
N GLY A 125 -2.02 -9.06 -6.56
CA GLY A 125 -2.59 -10.00 -5.58
C GLY A 125 -3.23 -9.29 -4.41
N HIS A 126 -2.56 -8.28 -3.87
CA HIS A 126 -3.11 -7.50 -2.76
C HIS A 126 -4.38 -6.74 -3.20
N PHE A 127 -4.41 -6.22 -4.40
CA PHE A 127 -5.60 -5.53 -4.92
C PHE A 127 -6.79 -6.47 -5.06
N ALA A 128 -6.54 -7.71 -5.49
CA ALA A 128 -7.61 -8.71 -5.56
C ALA A 128 -8.19 -8.98 -4.18
N ASP A 129 -7.33 -9.11 -3.17
CA ASP A 129 -7.75 -9.33 -1.79
C ASP A 129 -8.48 -8.11 -1.22
N LEU A 130 -8.01 -6.90 -1.54
CA LEU A 130 -8.65 -5.66 -1.11
C LEU A 130 -10.08 -5.58 -1.65
N ARG A 131 -10.24 -5.84 -2.95
CA ARG A 131 -11.56 -5.83 -3.57
C ARG A 131 -12.47 -6.87 -2.92
N LYS A 132 -11.97 -8.06 -2.71
CA LYS A 132 -12.72 -9.13 -2.08
C LYS A 132 -13.17 -8.73 -0.67
N SER A 133 -12.28 -8.10 0.10
CA SER A 133 -12.58 -7.68 1.48
C SER A 133 -13.64 -6.57 1.53
N LEU A 134 -13.56 -5.60 0.61
CA LEU A 134 -14.49 -4.47 0.56
C LEU A 134 -15.83 -4.83 -0.07
N HIS A 135 -15.87 -5.85 -0.93
CA HIS A 135 -17.09 -6.25 -1.63
C HIS A 135 -17.80 -7.42 -0.97
N THR A 136 -17.45 -7.78 0.25
CA THR A 136 -18.20 -8.79 1.01
C THR A 136 -19.48 -8.19 1.52
N ASP A 137 -20.55 -8.93 1.42
CA ASP A 137 -21.85 -8.55 1.93
C ASP A 137 -22.12 -9.17 3.30
#